data_9d23a6e76edf9fa690fb405ff37f0d08
#
_entry.id   9d23a6e76edf9fa690fb405ff37f0d08
#
_cell.length_a   1.000
_cell.length_b   1.000
_cell.length_c   1.000
_cell.angle_alpha   90.00
_cell.angle_beta   90.00
_cell.angle_gamma   90.00
#
_symmetry.space_group_name_H-M   'P 1'
#
loop_
_entity.id
_entity.type
_entity.pdbx_description
1 polymer ?
#
loop_
_entity_poly.entity_id
_entity_poly.type
_entity_poly.pdbx_seq_one_letter_code
_entity_poly.pdbx_strand_id
1 'polypeptide(L)'
;VHDVMHFLGTSKLEWATLLTDIQRAVRKYHNENFVITFDCASPFLATANGQIYCELETQDRTKWVYRMVPSIDDKALAQDTTQFGQAFVREGKHPSFMDSPITADLQAKDICIYGPGDLNKIGKEGKTSWDSFSYAVMMGHNVWMHINAVQEANRQYDNGALPSMLVEERFDRLYFRDIVEAIFATDSRDEANAVIEEFSRFWMSIIGTRGATGKKTINASTQFSNLFEEG
;
A
#
# COMPACT_ATOMS: atom_id res chain seq x y z
N VAL A 1 -10.66 10.91 -24.78
CA VAL A 1 -10.22 10.40 -23.46
C VAL A 1 -8.85 9.81 -23.67
N HIS A 2 -7.87 10.15 -22.81
CA HIS A 2 -6.56 9.52 -22.86
C HIS A 2 -6.68 8.06 -22.41
N ASP A 3 -5.86 7.19 -22.97
CA ASP A 3 -5.92 5.76 -22.67
C ASP A 3 -5.26 5.39 -21.34
N VAL A 4 -4.43 6.28 -20.80
CA VAL A 4 -3.67 6.03 -19.57
C VAL A 4 -3.74 7.22 -18.61
N MET A 5 -3.95 6.92 -17.34
CA MET A 5 -3.83 7.88 -16.24
C MET A 5 -2.90 7.30 -15.16
N HIS A 6 -1.95 8.09 -14.67
CA HIS A 6 -0.99 7.65 -13.65
C HIS A 6 -1.16 8.44 -12.35
N PHE A 7 -1.24 7.72 -11.23
CA PHE A 7 -1.37 8.28 -9.89
C PHE A 7 -0.09 8.07 -9.10
N LEU A 8 0.57 9.16 -8.73
CA LEU A 8 1.79 9.13 -7.95
C LEU A 8 1.51 8.91 -6.45
N GLY A 9 2.36 8.12 -5.79
CA GLY A 9 2.39 7.99 -4.34
C GLY A 9 1.21 7.22 -3.74
N THR A 10 0.58 6.33 -4.48
CA THR A 10 -0.56 5.52 -4.02
C THR A 10 -0.06 4.27 -3.30
N SER A 11 -0.04 4.29 -1.96
CA SER A 11 0.43 3.17 -1.14
C SER A 11 -0.66 2.48 -0.33
N LYS A 12 -1.80 3.13 -0.09
CA LYS A 12 -2.92 2.54 0.67
C LYS A 12 -3.72 1.59 -0.19
N LEU A 13 -4.09 0.45 0.40
CA LEU A 13 -4.85 -0.60 -0.28
C LEU A 13 -6.24 -0.14 -0.70
N GLU A 14 -6.90 0.64 0.15
CA GLU A 14 -8.22 1.20 -0.13
C GLU A 14 -8.17 2.15 -1.35
N TRP A 15 -7.11 2.93 -1.49
CA TRP A 15 -6.91 3.79 -2.66
C TRP A 15 -6.67 2.98 -3.94
N ALA A 16 -5.92 1.90 -3.86
CA ALA A 16 -5.71 1.01 -5.00
C ALA A 16 -7.04 0.38 -5.47
N THR A 17 -7.88 -0.03 -4.53
CA THR A 17 -9.21 -0.58 -4.82
C THR A 17 -10.12 0.47 -5.46
N LEU A 18 -10.12 1.69 -4.94
CA LEU A 18 -10.86 2.83 -5.48
C LEU A 18 -10.45 3.13 -6.93
N LEU A 19 -9.16 3.19 -7.20
CA LEU A 19 -8.65 3.43 -8.56
C LEU A 19 -9.02 2.28 -9.51
N THR A 20 -9.07 1.05 -9.00
CA THR A 20 -9.52 -0.11 -9.79
C THR A 20 -10.99 0.03 -10.19
N ASP A 21 -11.87 0.47 -9.29
CA ASP A 21 -13.28 0.69 -9.62
C ASP A 21 -13.47 1.85 -10.60
N ILE A 22 -12.72 2.93 -10.48
CA ILE A 22 -12.72 4.02 -11.45
C ILE A 22 -12.29 3.49 -12.84
N GLN A 23 -11.21 2.70 -12.92
CA GLN A 23 -10.79 2.10 -14.17
C GLN A 23 -11.88 1.22 -14.80
N ARG A 24 -12.54 0.40 -13.98
CA ARG A 24 -13.63 -0.48 -14.42
C ARG A 24 -14.81 0.32 -14.98
N ALA A 25 -15.21 1.39 -14.29
CA ALA A 25 -16.31 2.25 -14.73
C ALA A 25 -15.97 2.99 -16.04
N VAL A 26 -14.77 3.57 -16.15
CA VAL A 26 -14.33 4.23 -17.39
C VAL A 26 -14.29 3.22 -18.56
N ARG A 27 -13.80 2.00 -18.32
CA ARG A 27 -13.77 0.96 -19.35
C ARG A 27 -15.17 0.54 -19.79
N LYS A 28 -16.09 0.45 -18.86
CA LYS A 28 -17.47 0.04 -19.13
C LYS A 28 -18.24 1.08 -19.95
N TYR A 29 -18.05 2.35 -19.67
CA TYR A 29 -18.93 3.41 -20.21
C TYR A 29 -18.28 4.29 -21.27
N HIS A 30 -16.95 4.40 -21.31
CA HIS A 30 -16.28 5.42 -22.15
C HIS A 30 -15.14 4.89 -23.02
N ASN A 31 -14.25 4.07 -22.48
CA ASN A 31 -13.05 3.64 -23.20
C ASN A 31 -12.54 2.30 -22.66
N GLU A 32 -12.82 1.21 -23.37
CA GLU A 32 -12.44 -0.15 -22.99
C GLU A 32 -10.93 -0.36 -22.80
N ASN A 33 -10.11 0.46 -23.47
CA ASN A 33 -8.65 0.39 -23.39
C ASN A 33 -8.05 1.23 -22.25
N PHE A 34 -8.89 1.94 -21.47
CA PHE A 34 -8.41 2.81 -20.41
C PHE A 34 -7.68 2.04 -19.32
N VAL A 35 -6.51 2.57 -18.93
CA VAL A 35 -5.66 1.97 -17.89
C VAL A 35 -5.31 3.02 -16.83
N ILE A 36 -5.52 2.67 -15.57
CA ILE A 36 -4.96 3.40 -14.44
C ILE A 36 -3.73 2.65 -13.94
N THR A 37 -2.63 3.38 -13.85
CA THR A 37 -1.40 2.92 -13.20
C THR A 37 -1.12 3.77 -11.97
N PHE A 38 -0.42 3.20 -11.00
CA PHE A 38 0.04 3.93 -9.82
C PHE A 38 1.34 3.36 -9.31
N ASP A 39 2.07 4.17 -8.57
CA ASP A 39 3.31 3.78 -7.92
C ASP A 39 3.36 4.21 -6.47
N CYS A 40 4.31 3.68 -5.72
CA CYS A 40 4.70 4.22 -4.43
C CYS A 40 6.12 3.79 -4.05
N ALA A 41 6.78 4.64 -3.27
CA ALA A 41 8.08 4.33 -2.69
C ALA A 41 7.99 3.56 -1.37
N SER A 42 6.79 3.29 -0.84
CA SER A 42 6.60 2.73 0.51
C SER A 42 7.33 1.42 0.76
N PRO A 43 7.35 0.41 -0.15
CA PRO A 43 8.09 -0.83 0.05
C PRO A 43 9.60 -0.61 0.22
N PHE A 44 10.17 0.30 -0.56
CA PHE A 44 11.60 0.65 -0.51
C PHE A 44 11.92 1.44 0.75
N LEU A 45 11.07 2.41 1.10
CA LEU A 45 11.22 3.21 2.32
C LEU A 45 11.09 2.37 3.58
N ALA A 46 10.23 1.37 3.60
CA ALA A 46 10.13 0.42 4.70
C ALA A 46 11.48 -0.26 4.93
N THR A 47 12.08 -0.81 3.89
CA THR A 47 13.41 -1.44 3.99
C THR A 47 14.49 -0.43 4.42
N ALA A 48 14.50 0.77 3.85
CA ALA A 48 15.47 1.80 4.21
C ALA A 48 15.34 2.22 5.69
N ASN A 49 14.14 2.10 6.27
CA ASN A 49 13.87 2.32 7.68
C ASN A 49 14.04 1.06 8.55
N GLY A 50 14.61 0.01 8.01
CA GLY A 50 14.84 -1.24 8.73
C GLY A 50 13.56 -2.03 9.02
N GLN A 51 12.58 -1.98 8.12
CA GLN A 51 11.30 -2.67 8.29
C GLN A 51 11.01 -3.61 7.11
N ILE A 52 10.45 -4.76 7.43
CA ILE A 52 10.04 -5.77 6.45
C ILE A 52 8.57 -6.06 6.64
N TYR A 53 7.82 -6.15 5.55
CA TYR A 53 6.43 -6.57 5.55
C TYR A 53 6.35 -8.05 5.92
N CYS A 54 5.54 -8.38 6.90
CA CYS A 54 5.41 -9.76 7.37
C CYS A 54 4.02 -10.33 7.16
N GLU A 55 3.00 -9.49 7.13
CA GLU A 55 1.62 -9.94 7.03
C GLU A 55 0.76 -8.85 6.38
N LEU A 56 -0.29 -9.29 5.68
CA LEU A 56 -1.36 -8.45 5.20
C LEU A 56 -2.64 -8.76 5.99
N GLU A 57 -3.24 -7.74 6.57
CA GLU A 57 -4.53 -7.85 7.24
C GLU A 57 -5.59 -7.12 6.43
N THR A 58 -6.53 -7.89 5.86
CA THR A 58 -7.69 -7.40 5.11
C THR A 58 -9.02 -7.80 5.76
N GLN A 59 -8.97 -8.48 6.91
CA GLN A 59 -10.18 -8.91 7.63
C GLN A 59 -10.77 -7.81 8.51
N ASP A 60 -9.99 -6.79 8.84
CA ASP A 60 -10.49 -5.63 9.58
C ASP A 60 -11.41 -4.81 8.68
N ARG A 61 -12.65 -4.63 9.12
CA ARG A 61 -13.65 -3.83 8.40
C ARG A 61 -13.41 -2.32 8.47
N THR A 62 -12.51 -1.87 9.33
CA THR A 62 -12.21 -0.44 9.48
C THR A 62 -11.09 0.01 8.55
N LYS A 63 -10.11 -0.84 8.33
CA LYS A 63 -8.95 -0.53 7.48
C LYS A 63 -8.22 -1.81 7.08
N TRP A 64 -7.51 -1.75 5.98
CA TRP A 64 -6.55 -2.75 5.57
C TRP A 64 -5.13 -2.28 5.87
N VAL A 65 -4.30 -3.14 6.41
CA VAL A 65 -2.97 -2.77 6.87
C VAL A 65 -1.91 -3.79 6.47
N TYR A 66 -0.71 -3.28 6.18
CA TYR A 66 0.50 -4.08 6.18
C TYR A 66 1.05 -4.13 7.60
N ARG A 67 1.34 -5.31 8.08
CA ARG A 67 2.14 -5.47 9.29
C ARG A 67 3.60 -5.56 8.92
N MET A 68 4.43 -4.88 9.70
CA MET A 68 5.86 -4.81 9.52
C MET A 68 6.58 -5.23 10.78
N VAL A 69 7.70 -5.92 10.59
CA VAL A 69 8.63 -6.22 11.67
C VAL A 69 9.93 -5.47 11.43
N PRO A 70 10.65 -5.07 12.47
CA PRO A 70 12.01 -4.61 12.32
C PRO A 70 12.85 -5.72 11.70
N SER A 71 13.69 -5.36 10.76
CA SER A 71 14.70 -6.30 10.26
C SER A 71 15.64 -6.68 11.38
N ILE A 72 16.04 -7.93 11.38
CA ILE A 72 16.92 -8.47 12.40
C ILE A 72 18.35 -7.99 12.15
N ASP A 73 19.05 -7.60 13.22
CA ASP A 73 20.46 -7.27 13.15
C ASP A 73 21.27 -8.52 12.71
N ASP A 74 22.07 -8.37 11.69
CA ASP A 74 22.91 -9.42 11.10
C ASP A 74 23.82 -10.13 12.08
N LYS A 75 24.29 -9.46 13.12
CA LYS A 75 25.15 -10.08 14.13
C LYS A 75 24.52 -11.32 14.77
N ALA A 76 23.20 -11.31 14.91
CA ALA A 76 22.44 -12.43 15.44
C ALA A 76 22.22 -13.53 14.39
N LEU A 77 22.24 -13.19 13.11
CA LEU A 77 21.79 -14.06 12.03
C LEU A 77 22.90 -14.56 11.10
N ALA A 78 24.12 -14.03 11.20
CA ALA A 78 25.21 -14.32 10.26
C ALA A 78 25.58 -15.82 10.12
N GLN A 79 25.19 -16.66 11.06
CA GLN A 79 25.38 -18.12 11.02
C GLN A 79 24.05 -18.89 11.22
N ASP A 80 22.94 -18.19 11.24
CA ASP A 80 21.64 -18.81 11.48
C ASP A 80 21.10 -19.47 10.21
N THR A 81 20.97 -20.79 10.26
CA THR A 81 20.43 -21.62 9.18
C THR A 81 18.92 -21.76 9.22
N THR A 82 18.24 -21.07 10.13
CA THR A 82 16.79 -21.02 10.17
C THR A 82 16.25 -20.38 8.88
N GLN A 83 15.16 -20.90 8.36
CA GLN A 83 14.47 -20.33 7.22
C GLN A 83 14.13 -18.84 7.50
N PHE A 84 14.26 -18.00 6.49
CA PHE A 84 14.21 -16.53 6.61
C PHE A 84 13.01 -16.04 7.43
N GLY A 85 11.79 -16.37 7.01
CA GLY A 85 10.58 -15.93 7.71
C GLY A 85 10.48 -16.46 9.14
N GLN A 86 10.94 -17.68 9.39
CA GLN A 86 10.93 -18.29 10.72
C GLN A 86 11.87 -17.60 11.70
N ALA A 87 12.95 -17.00 11.23
CA ALA A 87 13.85 -16.22 12.06
C ALA A 87 13.15 -14.99 12.65
N PHE A 88 12.29 -14.32 11.87
CA PHE A 88 11.51 -13.17 12.33
C PHE A 88 10.42 -13.55 13.33
N VAL A 89 9.76 -14.68 13.13
CA VAL A 89 8.74 -15.20 14.06
C VAL A 89 9.36 -15.55 15.41
N ARG A 90 10.53 -16.21 15.39
CA ARG A 90 11.24 -16.64 16.62
C ARG A 90 11.64 -15.47 17.52
N GLU A 91 11.97 -14.31 16.96
CA GLU A 91 12.28 -13.10 17.74
C GLU A 91 11.06 -12.52 18.47
N GLY A 92 9.90 -13.20 18.40
CA GLY A 92 8.76 -13.01 19.28
C GLY A 92 7.97 -11.72 19.06
N LYS A 93 8.17 -11.04 17.96
CA LYS A 93 7.50 -9.77 17.68
C LYS A 93 6.26 -9.92 16.81
N HIS A 94 6.12 -11.05 16.11
CA HIS A 94 4.95 -11.34 15.30
C HIS A 94 4.59 -12.83 15.27
N PRO A 95 3.29 -13.17 15.26
CA PRO A 95 2.85 -14.56 15.23
C PRO A 95 3.04 -15.25 13.88
N SER A 96 3.20 -14.45 12.80
CA SER A 96 3.31 -14.98 11.43
C SER A 96 4.24 -14.14 10.57
N PHE A 97 4.80 -14.79 9.55
CA PHE A 97 5.56 -14.15 8.49
C PHE A 97 5.18 -14.82 7.17
N MET A 98 4.71 -14.02 6.22
CA MET A 98 4.39 -14.48 4.87
C MET A 98 5.65 -14.37 4.01
N ASP A 99 6.24 -15.49 3.66
CA ASP A 99 7.37 -15.52 2.74
C ASP A 99 6.95 -15.17 1.32
N SER A 100 7.80 -14.40 0.66
CA SER A 100 7.70 -14.20 -0.80
C SER A 100 8.46 -15.30 -1.53
N PRO A 101 8.24 -15.49 -2.84
CA PRO A 101 9.08 -16.36 -3.65
C PRO A 101 10.58 -15.98 -3.64
N ILE A 102 10.88 -14.74 -3.25
CA ILE A 102 12.27 -14.24 -3.12
C ILE A 102 12.93 -14.77 -1.84
N THR A 103 12.14 -14.94 -0.76
CA THR A 103 12.65 -15.29 0.58
C THR A 103 12.37 -16.72 1.00
N ALA A 104 11.46 -17.42 0.30
CA ALA A 104 10.98 -18.74 0.71
C ALA A 104 12.10 -19.79 0.85
N ASP A 105 13.09 -19.74 -0.02
CA ASP A 105 14.21 -20.67 -0.03
C ASP A 105 15.47 -20.14 0.69
N LEU A 106 15.38 -18.92 1.26
CA LEU A 106 16.51 -18.32 1.95
C LEU A 106 16.57 -18.72 3.43
N GLN A 107 17.78 -18.84 3.93
CA GLN A 107 18.08 -18.89 5.36
C GLN A 107 18.42 -17.51 5.89
N ALA A 108 18.27 -17.31 7.19
CA ALA A 108 18.59 -16.02 7.80
C ALA A 108 20.02 -15.53 7.53
N LYS A 109 20.99 -16.46 7.52
CA LYS A 109 22.39 -16.14 7.17
C LYS A 109 22.60 -15.63 5.75
N ASP A 110 21.69 -15.93 4.82
CA ASP A 110 21.88 -15.58 3.41
C ASP A 110 21.70 -14.07 3.16
N ILE A 111 21.01 -13.37 4.05
CA ILE A 111 20.94 -11.90 4.04
C ILE A 111 22.01 -11.24 4.91
N CYS A 112 22.80 -12.03 5.63
CA CYS A 112 23.81 -11.58 6.57
C CYS A 112 25.17 -12.13 6.13
N ILE A 113 25.69 -11.62 5.04
CA ILE A 113 26.92 -12.13 4.37
C ILE A 113 28.21 -11.88 5.16
N TYR A 114 28.15 -11.03 6.18
CA TYR A 114 29.31 -10.74 7.00
C TYR A 114 29.39 -11.67 8.21
N GLY A 115 30.58 -12.19 8.48
CA GLY A 115 30.83 -12.96 9.69
C GLY A 115 30.71 -12.13 10.95
N PRO A 116 30.53 -12.79 12.12
CA PRO A 116 30.50 -12.10 13.41
C PRO A 116 31.70 -11.17 13.59
N GLY A 117 31.44 -9.90 13.87
CA GLY A 117 32.47 -8.88 14.08
C GLY A 117 32.97 -8.17 12.81
N ASP A 118 32.61 -8.62 11.61
CA ASP A 118 33.07 -7.98 10.37
C ASP A 118 32.50 -6.56 10.20
N LEU A 119 31.34 -6.30 10.74
CA LEU A 119 30.63 -5.02 10.61
C LEU A 119 31.05 -3.97 11.62
N ASN A 120 31.67 -4.40 12.70
CA ASN A 120 32.19 -3.49 13.74
C ASN A 120 33.65 -3.09 13.48
N LYS A 121 34.15 -3.26 12.25
CA LYS A 121 35.46 -2.72 11.86
C LYS A 121 35.38 -1.19 11.94
N ILE A 122 36.54 -0.59 12.28
CA ILE A 122 36.70 0.87 12.42
C ILE A 122 36.01 1.61 11.25
N GLY A 123 35.13 2.54 11.58
CA GLY A 123 34.39 3.33 10.61
C GLY A 123 33.00 2.78 10.22
N LYS A 124 32.61 1.61 10.73
CA LYS A 124 31.27 1.01 10.47
C LYS A 124 30.39 0.92 11.74
N GLU A 125 30.87 1.38 12.85
CA GLU A 125 30.12 1.42 14.12
C GLU A 125 28.82 2.21 13.94
N GLY A 126 27.71 1.60 14.36
CA GLY A 126 26.39 2.22 14.25
C GLY A 126 25.75 2.23 12.86
N LYS A 127 26.40 1.61 11.86
CA LYS A 127 25.78 1.41 10.53
C LYS A 127 25.11 0.06 10.45
N THR A 128 24.09 -0.01 9.59
CA THR A 128 23.45 -1.29 9.27
C THR A 128 24.48 -2.19 8.62
N SER A 129 24.39 -3.45 8.93
CA SER A 129 25.25 -4.50 8.41
C SER A 129 24.90 -4.95 7.01
N TRP A 130 23.79 -4.49 6.51
CA TRP A 130 23.28 -4.92 5.24
C TRP A 130 24.05 -4.29 4.08
N ASP A 131 24.44 -5.12 3.19
CA ASP A 131 25.03 -4.70 1.92
C ASP A 131 23.92 -4.49 0.86
N SER A 132 24.35 -4.20 -0.36
CA SER A 132 23.45 -3.99 -1.49
C SER A 132 22.60 -5.21 -1.80
N PHE A 133 23.12 -6.43 -1.58
CA PHE A 133 22.38 -7.66 -1.83
C PHE A 133 21.26 -7.85 -0.80
N SER A 134 21.57 -7.71 0.49
CA SER A 134 20.60 -7.81 1.58
C SER A 134 19.48 -6.79 1.40
N TYR A 135 19.80 -5.55 1.05
CA TYR A 135 18.79 -4.53 0.74
C TYR A 135 17.94 -4.93 -0.46
N ALA A 136 18.53 -5.41 -1.55
CA ALA A 136 17.80 -5.81 -2.74
C ALA A 136 16.80 -6.95 -2.46
N VAL A 137 17.21 -7.95 -1.68
CA VAL A 137 16.33 -9.06 -1.27
C VAL A 137 15.16 -8.56 -0.45
N MET A 138 15.39 -7.74 0.56
CA MET A 138 14.34 -7.22 1.43
C MET A 138 13.42 -6.24 0.72
N MET A 139 13.96 -5.40 -0.16
CA MET A 139 13.16 -4.52 -1.02
C MET A 139 12.29 -5.33 -1.98
N GLY A 140 12.85 -6.36 -2.61
CA GLY A 140 12.13 -7.25 -3.50
C GLY A 140 10.98 -7.97 -2.77
N HIS A 141 11.22 -8.47 -1.56
CA HIS A 141 10.19 -9.05 -0.71
C HIS A 141 9.07 -8.03 -0.41
N ASN A 142 9.42 -6.82 0.03
CA ASN A 142 8.43 -5.78 0.34
C ASN A 142 7.61 -5.37 -0.90
N VAL A 143 8.23 -5.29 -2.07
CA VAL A 143 7.53 -5.02 -3.34
C VAL A 143 6.57 -6.14 -3.69
N TRP A 144 7.00 -7.39 -3.57
CA TRP A 144 6.12 -8.54 -3.78
C TRP A 144 4.93 -8.53 -2.84
N MET A 145 5.18 -8.31 -1.55
CA MET A 145 4.13 -8.19 -0.53
C MET A 145 3.13 -7.08 -0.87
N HIS A 146 3.62 -5.94 -1.35
CA HIS A 146 2.76 -4.82 -1.73
C HIS A 146 1.86 -5.16 -2.92
N ILE A 147 2.42 -5.76 -3.97
CA ILE A 147 1.66 -6.17 -5.17
C ILE A 147 0.58 -7.18 -4.79
N ASN A 148 0.94 -8.20 -4.01
CA ASN A 148 -0.02 -9.21 -3.56
C ASN A 148 -1.10 -8.61 -2.65
N ALA A 149 -0.74 -7.66 -1.80
CA ALA A 149 -1.69 -6.97 -0.96
C ALA A 149 -2.74 -6.18 -1.76
N VAL A 150 -2.31 -5.48 -2.82
CA VAL A 150 -3.24 -4.79 -3.72
C VAL A 150 -4.18 -5.78 -4.41
N GLN A 151 -3.67 -6.90 -4.89
CA GLN A 151 -4.49 -7.94 -5.52
C GLN A 151 -5.47 -8.55 -4.53
N GLU A 152 -5.02 -8.88 -3.33
CA GLU A 152 -5.86 -9.43 -2.28
C GLU A 152 -6.92 -8.44 -1.80
N ALA A 153 -6.59 -7.16 -1.66
CA ALA A 153 -7.54 -6.10 -1.33
C ALA A 153 -8.66 -6.01 -2.37
N ASN A 154 -8.31 -6.01 -3.65
CA ASN A 154 -9.31 -6.03 -4.72
C ASN A 154 -10.16 -7.30 -4.68
N ARG A 155 -9.57 -8.45 -4.43
CA ARG A 155 -10.30 -9.72 -4.30
C ARG A 155 -11.28 -9.70 -3.12
N GLN A 156 -10.84 -9.20 -1.97
CA GLN A 156 -11.70 -9.07 -0.78
C GLN A 156 -12.85 -8.11 -1.05
N TYR A 157 -12.56 -6.97 -1.68
CA TYR A 157 -13.57 -6.00 -2.06
C TYR A 157 -14.62 -6.58 -3.02
N ASP A 158 -14.19 -7.32 -4.03
CA ASP A 158 -15.09 -8.00 -4.97
C ASP A 158 -15.96 -9.06 -4.29
N ASN A 159 -15.48 -9.66 -3.20
CA ASN A 159 -16.21 -10.61 -2.38
C ASN A 159 -17.07 -9.95 -1.27
N GLY A 160 -17.18 -8.62 -1.26
CA GLY A 160 -18.00 -7.88 -0.30
C GLY A 160 -17.34 -7.61 1.06
N ALA A 161 -16.04 -7.88 1.21
CA ALA A 161 -15.27 -7.46 2.37
C ALA A 161 -14.82 -6.00 2.16
N LEU A 162 -15.54 -5.07 2.76
CA LEU A 162 -15.41 -3.63 2.51
C LEU A 162 -14.92 -2.93 3.76
N PRO A 163 -13.79 -2.20 3.70
CA PRO A 163 -13.43 -1.29 4.75
C PRO A 163 -14.44 -0.13 4.82
N SER A 164 -14.71 0.37 6.01
CA SER A 164 -15.69 1.43 6.25
C SER A 164 -15.45 2.68 5.40
N MET A 165 -14.21 2.93 5.02
CA MET A 165 -13.85 4.04 4.15
C MET A 165 -14.49 3.96 2.74
N LEU A 166 -14.81 2.76 2.27
CA LEU A 166 -15.38 2.53 0.93
C LEU A 166 -16.90 2.28 0.98
N VAL A 167 -17.55 2.58 2.11
CA VAL A 167 -18.99 2.41 2.32
C VAL A 167 -19.59 3.71 2.81
N GLU A 168 -20.59 4.21 2.11
CA GLU A 168 -21.41 5.33 2.57
C GLU A 168 -22.67 4.80 3.27
N GLU A 169 -22.67 4.85 4.59
CA GLU A 169 -23.73 4.24 5.40
C GLU A 169 -25.04 5.06 5.47
N ARG A 170 -25.00 6.34 5.10
CA ARG A 170 -26.19 7.21 5.12
C ARG A 170 -27.25 6.85 4.07
N PHE A 171 -26.86 6.12 3.04
CA PHE A 171 -27.71 5.78 1.90
C PHE A 171 -27.88 4.26 1.75
N ASP A 172 -28.43 3.60 2.76
CA ASP A 172 -28.65 2.15 2.76
C ASP A 172 -27.41 1.31 2.39
N ARG A 173 -26.23 1.77 2.85
CA ARG A 173 -24.93 1.17 2.58
C ARG A 173 -24.57 1.16 1.10
N LEU A 174 -24.62 2.32 0.46
CA LEU A 174 -24.06 2.48 -0.87
C LEU A 174 -22.55 2.23 -0.84
N TYR A 175 -22.12 1.39 -1.74
CA TYR A 175 -20.70 1.09 -1.91
C TYR A 175 -20.04 2.13 -2.82
N PHE A 176 -18.77 2.38 -2.61
CA PHE A 176 -17.98 3.26 -3.47
C PHE A 176 -18.17 2.94 -4.95
N ARG A 177 -18.19 1.65 -5.31
CA ARG A 177 -18.43 1.18 -6.69
C ARG A 177 -19.71 1.74 -7.29
N ASP A 178 -20.81 1.72 -6.54
CA ASP A 178 -22.12 2.16 -7.05
C ASP A 178 -22.11 3.67 -7.34
N ILE A 179 -21.44 4.44 -6.49
CA ILE A 179 -21.29 5.88 -6.68
C ILE A 179 -20.41 6.18 -7.90
N VAL A 180 -19.29 5.49 -8.05
CA VAL A 180 -18.41 5.62 -9.21
C VAL A 180 -19.13 5.22 -10.50
N GLU A 181 -19.90 4.14 -10.49
CA GLU A 181 -20.70 3.75 -11.64
C GLU A 181 -21.72 4.83 -12.01
N ALA A 182 -22.41 5.40 -11.05
CA ALA A 182 -23.39 6.48 -11.30
C ALA A 182 -22.74 7.71 -11.95
N ILE A 183 -21.49 8.06 -11.55
CA ILE A 183 -20.76 9.19 -12.14
C ILE A 183 -20.42 8.92 -13.62
N PHE A 184 -19.95 7.70 -13.94
CA PHE A 184 -19.47 7.38 -15.28
C PHE A 184 -20.55 6.82 -16.21
N ALA A 185 -21.74 6.45 -15.70
CA ALA A 185 -22.84 5.94 -16.50
C ALA A 185 -23.61 7.04 -17.25
N THR A 186 -23.46 8.30 -16.89
CA THR A 186 -24.11 9.42 -17.57
C THR A 186 -23.19 10.07 -18.61
N ASP A 187 -23.77 10.52 -19.71
CA ASP A 187 -23.08 11.35 -20.71
C ASP A 187 -23.18 12.85 -20.36
N SER A 188 -23.96 13.20 -19.34
CA SER A 188 -24.15 14.57 -18.89
C SER A 188 -23.13 14.94 -17.82
N ARG A 189 -22.30 15.96 -18.11
CA ARG A 189 -21.38 16.53 -17.14
C ARG A 189 -22.08 17.08 -15.90
N ASP A 190 -23.27 17.68 -16.08
CA ASP A 190 -24.01 18.28 -14.97
C ASP A 190 -24.60 17.21 -14.06
N GLU A 191 -25.08 16.09 -14.60
CA GLU A 191 -25.53 14.95 -13.82
C GLU A 191 -24.36 14.29 -13.06
N ALA A 192 -23.23 14.08 -13.70
CA ALA A 192 -22.01 13.56 -13.05
C ALA A 192 -21.58 14.47 -11.89
N ASN A 193 -21.57 15.79 -12.10
CA ASN A 193 -21.24 16.75 -11.06
C ASN A 193 -22.25 16.73 -9.92
N ALA A 194 -23.54 16.58 -10.20
CA ALA A 194 -24.56 16.46 -9.15
C ALA A 194 -24.30 15.26 -8.23
N VAL A 195 -23.94 14.10 -8.79
CA VAL A 195 -23.55 12.92 -7.99
C VAL A 195 -22.30 13.20 -7.15
N ILE A 196 -21.27 13.84 -7.74
CA ILE A 196 -20.05 14.20 -7.00
C ILE A 196 -20.38 15.14 -5.83
N GLU A 197 -21.23 16.14 -6.02
CA GLU A 197 -21.64 17.09 -4.99
C GLU A 197 -22.48 16.42 -3.89
N GLU A 198 -23.42 15.55 -4.25
CA GLU A 198 -24.25 14.79 -3.32
C GLU A 198 -23.40 13.97 -2.34
N PHE A 199 -22.36 13.33 -2.83
CA PHE A 199 -21.45 12.50 -2.04
C PHE A 199 -20.18 13.25 -1.58
N SER A 200 -20.18 14.59 -1.59
CA SER A 200 -19.00 15.40 -1.28
C SER A 200 -18.34 15.07 0.07
N ARG A 201 -19.13 14.82 1.13
CA ARG A 201 -18.60 14.41 2.45
C ARG A 201 -17.90 13.06 2.41
N PHE A 202 -18.42 12.14 1.62
CA PHE A 202 -17.82 10.81 1.44
C PHE A 202 -16.44 10.92 0.73
N TRP A 203 -16.38 11.65 -0.38
CA TRP A 203 -15.12 11.94 -1.06
C TRP A 203 -14.09 12.61 -0.15
N MET A 204 -14.53 13.58 0.63
CA MET A 204 -13.65 14.29 1.56
C MET A 204 -13.10 13.39 2.66
N SER A 205 -13.87 12.42 3.15
CA SER A 205 -13.38 11.43 4.12
C SER A 205 -12.29 10.53 3.52
N ILE A 206 -12.42 10.12 2.25
CA ILE A 206 -11.40 9.33 1.53
C ILE A 206 -10.13 10.17 1.30
N ILE A 207 -10.28 11.39 0.80
CA ILE A 207 -9.16 12.31 0.55
C ILE A 207 -8.40 12.60 1.85
N GLY A 208 -9.09 12.84 2.96
CA GLY A 208 -8.51 13.11 4.27
C GLY A 208 -7.66 11.96 4.81
N THR A 209 -7.81 10.73 4.31
CA THR A 209 -6.97 9.59 4.69
C THR A 209 -5.62 9.56 3.95
N ARG A 210 -5.47 10.32 2.88
CA ARG A 210 -4.26 10.34 2.05
C ARG A 210 -3.12 11.03 2.79
N GLY A 211 -2.03 10.31 3.01
CA GLY A 211 -0.78 10.89 3.50
C GLY A 211 -0.79 11.38 4.95
N ALA A 212 -1.73 10.96 5.77
CA ALA A 212 -1.78 11.30 7.20
C ALA A 212 -0.69 10.61 8.02
N THR A 213 0.55 10.71 7.58
CA THR A 213 1.72 10.42 8.40
C THR A 213 2.20 11.74 9.01
N GLY A 214 1.62 12.12 10.14
CA GLY A 214 2.09 13.22 10.97
C GLY A 214 1.27 14.51 10.85
N LYS A 215 0.69 14.88 11.93
CA LYS A 215 0.39 16.19 12.54
C LYS A 215 -0.06 17.40 11.70
N LYS A 216 -0.36 17.29 10.43
CA LYS A 216 -1.04 18.37 9.70
C LYS A 216 -2.39 17.87 9.22
N THR A 217 -3.42 18.29 9.92
CA THR A 217 -4.78 18.32 9.37
C THR A 217 -4.71 19.22 8.15
N ILE A 218 -4.67 18.61 6.96
CA ILE A 218 -4.78 19.34 5.72
C ILE A 218 -6.22 19.84 5.69
N ASN A 219 -6.43 21.12 5.82
CA ASN A 219 -7.72 21.75 5.61
C ASN A 219 -8.05 21.54 4.13
N ALA A 220 -8.92 20.58 3.84
CA ALA A 220 -9.27 20.19 2.47
C ALA A 220 -9.81 21.38 1.63
N SER A 221 -10.45 22.34 2.28
CA SER A 221 -10.92 23.58 1.63
C SER A 221 -9.78 24.44 1.08
N THR A 222 -8.60 24.42 1.70
CA THR A 222 -7.45 25.22 1.28
C THR A 222 -6.68 24.59 0.12
N GLN A 223 -6.75 23.29 -0.07
CA GLN A 223 -6.07 22.62 -1.19
C GLN A 223 -6.82 22.72 -2.51
N PHE A 224 -8.14 22.83 -2.47
CA PHE A 224 -8.93 22.96 -3.70
C PHE A 224 -8.94 24.40 -4.23
N SER A 225 -8.91 25.41 -3.37
CA SER A 225 -8.81 26.81 -3.81
C SER A 225 -7.49 27.10 -4.54
N ASN A 226 -6.38 26.54 -4.07
CA ASN A 226 -5.06 26.77 -4.69
C ASN A 226 -4.85 26.06 -6.03
N LEU A 227 -5.65 25.02 -6.34
CA LEU A 227 -5.57 24.30 -7.62
C LEU A 227 -6.27 25.04 -8.79
N PHE A 228 -7.11 26.03 -8.48
CA PHE A 228 -7.91 26.75 -9.45
C PHE A 228 -7.62 28.25 -9.53
N GLU A 229 -6.74 28.76 -8.67
CA GLU A 229 -6.37 30.19 -8.64
C GLU A 229 -5.07 30.52 -9.39
N GLU A 230 -4.34 29.55 -9.91
CA GLU A 230 -3.17 29.74 -10.79
C GLU A 230 -3.50 29.30 -12.22
N GLY A 231 -4.38 30.07 -12.88
CA GLY A 231 -4.71 29.93 -14.30
C GLY A 231 -4.90 31.28 -14.94
#